data_960b74645c1908ccca46f846a376500c
#
_entry.id   960b74645c1908ccca46f846a376500c
#
_cell.length_a   1.000
_cell.length_b   1.000
_cell.length_c   1.000
_cell.angle_alpha   90.00
_cell.angle_beta   90.00
_cell.angle_gamma   90.00
#
_symmetry.space_group_name_H-M   'P 1'
#
loop_
_entity.id
_entity.type
_entity.pdbx_description
1 polymer ?
#
loop_
_entity_poly.entity_id
_entity_poly.type
_entity_poly.pdbx_seq_one_letter_code
_entity_poly.pdbx_strand_id
1 'polypeptide(L)'
;MVYVQKKDGTKDPWDSKKIVTAIRKSAERVMKQISNEDGNLIAKSVISEISKMYDLCGEDVLVPVEQMHHAVESALDHYDPEIAKSYRDYRNYKTDFVHILDEVYKKAQGIRYLGDRDNANTDSALVPTQRSLIYNELNSELYKKFFLNVEEKQAMKDGYIYIHDRSARLDTMNCCLFDMTSVMTGGFEMGNVWYNEPKTLDVAFDVMSDIAITAAACQYGGFTMPRVDTILAPYAEKSYQRYLQEYHDNIHELENEGILVGSVENLADKYAEKKVRRDFEQGFQSWEYRFNTVGSSRGDYPFIAVSFGIDTSRWGKMATEVCLEVRKNGQGKAGFKKPVLFPKLTFLYDENLHGVGKPMEYLFDDAIECSRKCMYPDFLSLTGEGYIPSMYKKYGKVVSLMG
;
A
#
# COMPACT_ATOMS: atom_id res chain seq x y z
N MET A 1 6.07 28.02 49.72
CA MET A 1 6.68 26.82 49.10
C MET A 1 6.79 27.07 47.57
N VAL A 2 7.85 26.61 46.90
CA VAL A 2 8.01 26.85 45.46
C VAL A 2 7.42 25.67 44.70
N TYR A 3 6.54 25.95 43.73
CA TYR A 3 5.94 24.97 42.81
C TYR A 3 6.31 25.28 41.39
N VAL A 4 6.47 24.24 40.56
CA VAL A 4 6.66 24.35 39.12
C VAL A 4 5.33 24.05 38.42
N GLN A 5 4.84 25.02 37.67
CA GLN A 5 3.65 24.83 36.82
C GLN A 5 4.05 24.18 35.50
N LYS A 6 3.51 23.01 35.24
CA LYS A 6 3.70 22.28 33.96
C LYS A 6 2.83 22.87 32.87
N LYS A 7 3.14 22.49 31.61
CA LYS A 7 2.38 22.93 30.41
C LYS A 7 0.91 22.56 30.41
N ASP A 8 0.54 21.45 31.09
CA ASP A 8 -0.83 20.98 31.27
C ASP A 8 -1.59 21.70 32.44
N GLY A 9 -0.95 22.68 33.08
CA GLY A 9 -1.49 23.44 34.20
C GLY A 9 -1.34 22.76 35.56
N THR A 10 -0.84 21.52 35.63
CA THR A 10 -0.57 20.82 36.90
C THR A 10 0.63 21.46 37.65
N LYS A 11 0.66 21.26 38.96
CA LYS A 11 1.69 21.83 39.82
C LYS A 11 2.50 20.70 40.46
N ASP A 12 3.83 20.79 40.38
CA ASP A 12 4.75 19.93 41.12
C ASP A 12 5.55 20.75 42.10
N PRO A 13 5.80 20.24 43.34
CA PRO A 13 6.73 20.90 44.25
C PRO A 13 8.13 20.94 43.61
N TRP A 14 8.86 22.03 43.90
CA TRP A 14 10.25 22.14 43.50
C TRP A 14 11.08 20.98 44.06
N ASP A 15 11.83 20.32 43.17
CA ASP A 15 12.75 19.25 43.51
C ASP A 15 14.06 19.40 42.74
N SER A 16 15.13 19.79 43.47
CA SER A 16 16.48 19.92 42.91
C SER A 16 17.01 18.63 42.29
N LYS A 17 16.59 17.46 42.79
CA LYS A 17 17.01 16.16 42.28
C LYS A 17 16.52 15.93 40.83
N LYS A 18 15.35 16.45 40.48
CA LYS A 18 14.82 16.39 39.09
C LYS A 18 15.72 17.18 38.14
N ILE A 19 16.21 18.34 38.56
CA ILE A 19 17.13 19.17 37.77
C ILE A 19 18.48 18.47 37.62
N VAL A 20 19.09 18.01 38.71
CA VAL A 20 20.35 17.28 38.67
C VAL A 20 20.26 16.06 37.75
N THR A 21 19.15 15.32 37.82
CA THR A 21 18.92 14.17 36.95
C THR A 21 18.83 14.57 35.45
N ALA A 22 18.13 15.66 35.13
CA ALA A 22 18.00 16.16 33.76
C ALA A 22 19.36 16.65 33.20
N ILE A 23 20.15 17.34 34.00
CA ILE A 23 21.49 17.83 33.66
C ILE A 23 22.43 16.67 33.41
N ARG A 24 22.43 15.63 34.26
CA ARG A 24 23.27 14.42 34.06
C ARG A 24 22.93 13.68 32.77
N LYS A 25 21.66 13.47 32.50
CA LYS A 25 21.22 12.86 31.23
C LYS A 25 21.67 13.68 30.02
N SER A 26 21.75 15.00 30.14
CA SER A 26 22.23 15.85 29.05
C SER A 26 23.76 15.77 28.89
N ALA A 27 24.50 15.64 29.98
CA ALA A 27 25.94 15.40 29.96
C ALA A 27 26.30 14.02 29.37
N GLU A 28 25.57 12.97 29.78
CA GLU A 28 25.74 11.60 29.24
C GLU A 28 25.56 11.54 27.73
N ARG A 29 24.62 12.31 27.16
CA ARG A 29 24.41 12.37 25.68
C ARG A 29 25.59 12.93 24.92
N VAL A 30 26.43 13.74 25.55
CA VAL A 30 27.66 14.29 24.98
C VAL A 30 28.91 13.62 25.59
N MET A 31 28.75 12.43 26.14
CA MET A 31 29.83 11.62 26.74
C MET A 31 30.60 12.33 27.87
N LYS A 32 29.95 13.23 28.60
CA LYS A 32 30.48 13.94 29.77
C LYS A 32 29.83 13.44 31.06
N GLN A 33 30.53 13.59 32.15
CA GLN A 33 30.02 13.26 33.49
C GLN A 33 29.98 14.52 34.37
N ILE A 34 28.95 14.65 35.17
CA ILE A 34 28.79 15.71 36.19
C ILE A 34 28.82 15.08 37.54
N SER A 35 29.70 15.56 38.43
CA SER A 35 29.79 15.13 39.81
C SER A 35 28.51 15.47 40.59
N ASN A 36 28.31 14.83 41.75
CA ASN A 36 27.19 15.19 42.65
C ASN A 36 27.29 16.63 43.14
N GLU A 37 28.52 17.10 43.39
CA GLU A 37 28.82 18.44 43.87
C GLU A 37 28.48 19.49 42.84
N ASP A 38 28.97 19.32 41.60
CA ASP A 38 28.67 20.22 40.49
C ASP A 38 27.19 20.27 40.16
N GLY A 39 26.53 19.11 40.10
CA GLY A 39 25.09 19.04 39.82
C GLY A 39 24.27 19.83 40.89
N ASN A 40 24.66 19.75 42.15
CA ASN A 40 24.03 20.52 43.23
C ASN A 40 24.37 22.01 43.16
N LEU A 41 25.59 22.36 42.74
CA LEU A 41 25.98 23.75 42.50
C LEU A 41 25.17 24.40 41.38
N ILE A 42 25.00 23.69 40.27
CA ILE A 42 24.15 24.14 39.16
C ILE A 42 22.72 24.31 39.61
N ALA A 43 22.15 23.34 40.34
CA ALA A 43 20.78 23.45 40.87
C ALA A 43 20.59 24.63 41.84
N LYS A 44 21.61 24.97 42.63
CA LYS A 44 21.62 26.19 43.48
C LYS A 44 21.67 27.45 42.63
N SER A 45 22.45 27.47 41.55
CA SER A 45 22.48 28.59 40.62
C SER A 45 21.12 28.82 39.94
N VAL A 46 20.44 27.76 39.53
CA VAL A 46 19.09 27.82 38.96
C VAL A 46 18.10 28.45 39.97
N ILE A 47 18.09 28.03 41.20
CA ILE A 47 17.16 28.61 42.19
C ILE A 47 17.53 30.08 42.51
N SER A 48 18.81 30.44 42.52
CA SER A 48 19.24 31.81 42.66
C SER A 48 18.79 32.70 41.51
N GLU A 49 18.76 32.18 40.27
CA GLU A 49 18.25 32.91 39.13
C GLU A 49 16.75 33.10 39.20
N ILE A 50 16.02 32.06 39.57
CA ILE A 50 14.56 32.14 39.77
C ILE A 50 14.23 33.12 40.91
N SER A 51 15.01 33.16 42.00
CA SER A 51 14.79 34.10 43.12
C SER A 51 14.96 35.57 42.73
N LYS A 52 15.64 35.90 41.65
CA LYS A 52 15.73 37.28 41.13
C LYS A 52 14.43 37.73 40.44
N MET A 53 13.65 36.77 39.95
CA MET A 53 12.41 37.03 39.20
C MET A 53 11.18 36.89 40.08
N TYR A 54 11.25 36.05 41.12
CA TYR A 54 10.12 35.69 42.00
C TYR A 54 10.54 35.91 43.48
N ASP A 55 9.64 36.49 44.24
CA ASP A 55 9.81 36.51 45.70
C ASP A 55 9.56 35.15 46.29
N LEU A 56 10.62 34.37 46.53
CA LEU A 56 10.56 33.03 47.07
C LEU A 56 10.26 32.98 48.60
N CYS A 57 10.19 34.13 49.27
CA CYS A 57 9.85 34.25 50.68
C CYS A 57 8.36 34.39 50.94
N GLY A 58 7.55 34.58 49.89
CA GLY A 58 6.10 34.71 49.97
C GLY A 58 5.37 33.38 50.12
N GLU A 59 4.04 33.46 50.21
CA GLU A 59 3.17 32.27 50.14
C GLU A 59 3.29 31.62 48.77
N ASP A 60 3.18 30.33 48.68
CA ASP A 60 3.22 29.44 47.51
C ASP A 60 3.52 30.09 46.14
N VAL A 61 4.79 30.12 45.78
CA VAL A 61 5.27 30.72 44.52
C VAL A 61 5.13 29.70 43.39
N LEU A 62 4.44 30.09 42.33
CA LEU A 62 4.22 29.27 41.13
C LEU A 62 5.14 29.75 40.02
N VAL A 63 6.11 28.92 39.63
CA VAL A 63 7.06 29.22 38.56
C VAL A 63 6.71 28.41 37.30
N PRO A 64 6.45 29.05 36.15
CA PRO A 64 6.24 28.33 34.89
C PRO A 64 7.44 27.46 34.51
N VAL A 65 7.20 26.24 34.02
CA VAL A 65 8.25 25.30 33.65
C VAL A 65 9.18 25.84 32.55
N GLU A 66 8.72 26.75 31.71
CA GLU A 66 9.54 27.40 30.68
C GLU A 66 10.63 28.29 31.33
N GLN A 67 10.29 29.01 32.38
CA GLN A 67 11.28 29.83 33.09
C GLN A 67 12.28 28.98 33.86
N MET A 68 11.82 27.83 34.39
CA MET A 68 12.75 26.84 34.96
C MET A 68 13.73 26.31 33.91
N HIS A 69 13.29 26.06 32.71
CA HIS A 69 14.17 25.61 31.61
C HIS A 69 15.18 26.69 31.23
N HIS A 70 14.76 27.97 31.14
CA HIS A 70 15.67 29.06 30.86
C HIS A 70 16.73 29.24 31.93
N ALA A 71 16.37 29.15 33.20
CA ALA A 71 17.31 29.22 34.30
C ALA A 71 18.31 28.05 34.30
N VAL A 72 17.84 26.81 33.94
CA VAL A 72 18.74 25.67 33.81
C VAL A 72 19.72 25.88 32.62
N GLU A 73 19.23 26.36 31.50
CA GLU A 73 20.07 26.64 30.33
C GLU A 73 21.12 27.70 30.61
N SER A 74 20.72 28.80 31.22
CA SER A 74 21.62 29.86 31.63
C SER A 74 22.73 29.36 32.56
N ALA A 75 22.34 28.57 33.59
CA ALA A 75 23.30 27.98 34.50
C ALA A 75 24.25 26.97 33.82
N LEU A 76 23.78 26.23 32.86
CA LEU A 76 24.58 25.28 32.08
C LEU A 76 25.50 26.00 31.06
N ASP A 77 25.05 27.06 30.42
CA ASP A 77 25.88 27.84 29.50
C ASP A 77 27.14 28.45 30.22
N HIS A 78 26.98 28.74 31.51
CA HIS A 78 28.12 29.20 32.32
C HIS A 78 29.00 28.02 32.80
N TYR A 79 28.48 26.84 32.95
CA TYR A 79 29.21 25.67 33.43
C TYR A 79 29.90 24.92 32.26
N ASP A 80 29.13 24.52 31.25
CA ASP A 80 29.60 23.82 30.05
C ASP A 80 28.64 24.05 28.88
N PRO A 81 29.02 24.84 27.86
CA PRO A 81 28.15 25.18 26.72
C PRO A 81 27.69 23.95 25.90
N GLU A 82 28.48 22.87 25.87
CA GLU A 82 28.13 21.63 25.12
C GLU A 82 27.02 20.87 25.82
N ILE A 83 27.05 20.79 27.15
CA ILE A 83 25.97 20.20 27.95
C ILE A 83 24.73 21.09 27.86
N ALA A 84 24.85 22.41 27.88
CA ALA A 84 23.78 23.37 27.68
C ALA A 84 23.10 23.16 26.32
N LYS A 85 23.89 23.00 25.27
CA LYS A 85 23.39 22.69 23.93
C LYS A 85 22.61 21.36 23.92
N SER A 86 23.18 20.28 24.50
CA SER A 86 22.51 18.99 24.60
C SER A 86 21.17 19.06 25.36
N TYR A 87 21.10 19.90 26.40
CA TYR A 87 19.87 20.13 27.16
C TYR A 87 18.80 20.83 26.31
N ARG A 88 19.18 21.91 25.59
CA ARG A 88 18.30 22.66 24.65
C ARG A 88 17.80 21.77 23.51
N ASP A 89 18.69 21.01 22.89
CA ASP A 89 18.37 20.14 21.77
C ASP A 89 17.32 19.08 22.18
N TYR A 90 17.46 18.48 23.37
CA TYR A 90 16.48 17.53 23.89
C TYR A 90 15.14 18.19 24.24
N ARG A 91 15.15 19.39 24.80
CA ARG A 91 13.93 20.16 25.08
C ARG A 91 13.19 20.51 23.80
N ASN A 92 13.91 21.00 22.79
CA ASN A 92 13.36 21.35 21.48
C ASN A 92 12.79 20.11 20.79
N TYR A 93 13.51 18.99 20.81
CA TYR A 93 13.03 17.72 20.32
C TYR A 93 11.68 17.32 20.96
N LYS A 94 11.58 17.46 22.28
CA LYS A 94 10.36 17.14 23.00
C LYS A 94 9.20 18.07 22.65
N THR A 95 9.47 19.36 22.47
CA THR A 95 8.49 20.36 22.04
C THR A 95 8.03 20.10 20.61
N ASP A 96 8.94 19.80 19.70
CA ASP A 96 8.63 19.44 18.34
C ASP A 96 7.80 18.16 18.23
N PHE A 97 8.09 17.16 19.09
CA PHE A 97 7.34 15.93 19.11
C PHE A 97 5.89 16.14 19.56
N VAL A 98 5.67 16.97 20.58
CA VAL A 98 4.33 17.37 21.03
C VAL A 98 3.59 18.10 19.91
N HIS A 99 4.27 18.98 19.19
CA HIS A 99 3.69 19.70 18.04
C HIS A 99 3.27 18.73 16.93
N ILE A 100 4.11 17.75 16.59
CA ILE A 100 3.77 16.70 15.62
C ILE A 100 2.51 15.94 16.05
N LEU A 101 2.41 15.53 17.31
CA LEU A 101 1.23 14.84 17.83
C LEU A 101 -0.03 15.70 17.78
N ASP A 102 0.09 17.01 18.05
CA ASP A 102 -1.04 17.93 17.96
C ASP A 102 -1.53 18.11 16.51
N GLU A 103 -0.62 18.23 15.56
CA GLU A 103 -0.96 18.28 14.14
C GLU A 103 -1.61 16.98 13.66
N VAL A 104 -1.05 15.81 14.04
CA VAL A 104 -1.64 14.50 13.72
C VAL A 104 -3.03 14.37 14.36
N TYR A 105 -3.20 14.84 15.61
CA TYR A 105 -4.50 14.81 16.28
C TYR A 105 -5.55 15.66 15.54
N LYS A 106 -5.21 16.89 15.12
CA LYS A 106 -6.12 17.77 14.36
C LYS A 106 -6.55 17.13 13.05
N LYS A 107 -5.59 16.56 12.30
CA LYS A 107 -5.87 15.83 11.07
C LYS A 107 -6.70 14.58 11.31
N ALA A 108 -6.40 13.82 12.37
CA ALA A 108 -7.18 12.64 12.76
C ALA A 108 -8.64 12.98 13.07
N GLN A 109 -8.93 14.11 13.69
CA GLN A 109 -10.31 14.58 13.89
C GLN A 109 -10.98 14.87 12.54
N GLY A 110 -10.29 15.54 11.61
CA GLY A 110 -10.81 15.76 10.25
C GLY A 110 -11.15 14.45 9.53
N ILE A 111 -10.25 13.46 9.58
CA ILE A 111 -10.46 12.14 8.98
C ILE A 111 -11.66 11.42 9.59
N ARG A 112 -11.81 11.46 10.93
CA ARG A 112 -12.92 10.80 11.62
C ARG A 112 -14.29 11.37 11.30
N TYR A 113 -14.38 12.69 11.11
CA TYR A 113 -15.67 13.39 10.91
C TYR A 113 -15.99 13.67 9.45
N LEU A 114 -14.99 13.96 8.61
CA LEU A 114 -15.19 14.35 7.23
C LEU A 114 -14.80 13.25 6.23
N GLY A 115 -13.88 12.36 6.63
CA GLY A 115 -13.26 11.38 5.76
C GLY A 115 -12.32 12.03 4.72
N ASP A 116 -11.73 11.19 3.88
CA ASP A 116 -10.99 11.62 2.68
C ASP A 116 -11.88 11.41 1.46
N ARG A 117 -12.53 12.47 1.00
CA ARG A 117 -13.48 12.45 -0.12
C ARG A 117 -12.79 12.54 -1.48
N ASP A 118 -11.54 12.94 -1.51
CA ASP A 118 -10.79 13.18 -2.74
C ASP A 118 -10.03 11.93 -3.21
N ASN A 119 -9.93 10.90 -2.36
CA ASN A 119 -9.24 9.66 -2.68
C ASN A 119 -10.21 8.60 -3.22
N ALA A 120 -10.20 8.38 -4.53
CA ALA A 120 -11.04 7.40 -5.21
C ALA A 120 -10.67 5.93 -4.87
N ASN A 121 -9.50 5.68 -4.28
CA ASN A 121 -9.01 4.35 -3.94
C ASN A 121 -9.42 3.88 -2.54
N THR A 122 -10.14 4.70 -1.78
CA THR A 122 -10.53 4.39 -0.39
C THR A 122 -11.99 4.72 -0.14
N ASP A 123 -12.59 4.00 0.80
CA ASP A 123 -13.89 4.35 1.37
C ASP A 123 -13.67 4.87 2.80
N SER A 124 -13.63 6.19 2.91
CA SER A 124 -13.36 6.89 4.17
C SER A 124 -14.44 6.71 5.25
N ALA A 125 -15.58 6.14 4.92
CA ALA A 125 -16.61 5.78 5.90
C ALA A 125 -16.23 4.52 6.72
N LEU A 126 -15.31 3.71 6.22
CA LEU A 126 -14.90 2.47 6.88
C LEU A 126 -13.86 2.71 7.98
N VAL A 127 -14.04 2.05 9.12
CA VAL A 127 -13.11 2.13 10.27
C VAL A 127 -11.66 1.72 9.90
N PRO A 128 -11.42 0.65 9.14
CA PRO A 128 -10.07 0.31 8.70
C PRO A 128 -9.41 1.42 7.89
N THR A 129 -10.16 2.05 6.98
CA THR A 129 -9.69 3.18 6.16
C THR A 129 -9.31 4.38 7.03
N GLN A 130 -10.15 4.75 7.99
CA GLN A 130 -9.86 5.85 8.90
C GLN A 130 -8.60 5.61 9.73
N ARG A 131 -8.39 4.38 10.21
CA ARG A 131 -7.16 4.00 10.91
C ARG A 131 -5.92 4.11 10.03
N SER A 132 -6.01 3.64 8.79
CA SER A 132 -4.92 3.72 7.83
C SER A 132 -4.55 5.17 7.50
N LEU A 133 -5.54 6.03 7.27
CA LEU A 133 -5.33 7.45 7.00
C LEU A 133 -4.63 8.15 8.16
N ILE A 134 -5.05 7.88 9.40
CA ILE A 134 -4.40 8.45 10.61
C ILE A 134 -2.95 7.96 10.73
N TYR A 135 -2.71 6.67 10.49
CA TYR A 135 -1.37 6.08 10.51
C TYR A 135 -0.46 6.71 9.43
N ASN A 136 -1.00 6.91 8.23
CA ASN A 136 -0.29 7.55 7.12
C ASN A 136 0.10 9.00 7.45
N GLU A 137 -0.77 9.76 8.12
CA GLU A 137 -0.44 11.13 8.57
C GLU A 137 0.70 11.11 9.60
N LEU A 138 0.64 10.20 10.57
CA LEU A 138 1.72 10.05 11.55
C LEU A 138 3.06 9.74 10.86
N ASN A 139 3.10 8.74 10.00
CA ASN A 139 4.33 8.36 9.27
C ASN A 139 4.84 9.49 8.38
N SER A 140 3.94 10.21 7.72
CA SER A 140 4.29 11.36 6.88
C SER A 140 4.98 12.47 7.68
N GLU A 141 4.50 12.79 8.88
CA GLU A 141 5.12 13.79 9.74
C GLU A 141 6.45 13.28 10.35
N LEU A 142 6.53 12.00 10.72
CA LEU A 142 7.78 11.38 11.16
C LEU A 142 8.85 11.41 10.06
N TYR A 143 8.49 11.04 8.84
CA TYR A 143 9.40 11.11 7.69
C TYR A 143 9.91 12.53 7.48
N LYS A 144 9.02 13.52 7.44
CA LYS A 144 9.35 14.92 7.31
C LYS A 144 10.30 15.40 8.41
N LYS A 145 10.09 14.96 9.65
CA LYS A 145 10.92 15.37 10.78
C LYS A 145 12.33 14.78 10.72
N PHE A 146 12.45 13.47 10.46
CA PHE A 146 13.71 12.75 10.65
C PHE A 146 14.55 12.59 9.38
N PHE A 147 13.94 12.67 8.20
CA PHE A 147 14.62 12.35 6.94
C PHE A 147 14.78 13.56 6.00
N LEU A 148 14.03 14.64 6.21
CA LEU A 148 14.16 15.84 5.39
C LEU A 148 14.97 16.91 6.12
N ASN A 149 15.93 17.50 5.40
CA ASN A 149 16.67 18.67 5.85
C ASN A 149 15.83 19.97 5.76
N VAL A 150 16.39 21.09 6.21
CA VAL A 150 15.68 22.37 6.24
C VAL A 150 15.37 22.90 4.84
N GLU A 151 16.30 22.73 3.90
CA GLU A 151 16.15 23.20 2.53
C GLU A 151 15.06 22.40 1.78
N GLU A 152 15.04 21.08 1.94
CA GLU A 152 14.00 20.20 1.37
C GLU A 152 12.61 20.54 1.94
N LYS A 153 12.51 20.77 3.25
CA LYS A 153 11.25 21.20 3.89
C LYS A 153 10.77 22.53 3.34
N GLN A 154 11.70 23.48 3.15
CA GLN A 154 11.36 24.78 2.59
C GLN A 154 10.94 24.65 1.12
N ALA A 155 11.69 23.89 0.31
CA ALA A 155 11.34 23.64 -1.09
C ALA A 155 9.97 22.97 -1.26
N MET A 156 9.60 22.04 -0.36
CA MET A 156 8.25 21.46 -0.32
C MET A 156 7.18 22.50 0.02
N LYS A 157 7.44 23.36 1.02
CA LYS A 157 6.51 24.40 1.45
C LYS A 157 6.27 25.42 0.34
N ASP A 158 7.33 25.76 -0.41
CA ASP A 158 7.30 26.72 -1.51
C ASP A 158 6.77 26.09 -2.81
N GLY A 159 6.51 24.77 -2.84
CA GLY A 159 5.95 24.06 -3.99
C GLY A 159 6.95 23.69 -5.08
N TYR A 160 8.25 23.79 -4.82
CA TYR A 160 9.29 23.39 -5.79
C TYR A 160 9.45 21.88 -5.91
N ILE A 161 9.21 21.13 -4.82
CA ILE A 161 9.27 19.68 -4.81
C ILE A 161 8.02 19.07 -4.15
N TYR A 162 7.61 17.92 -4.63
CA TYR A 162 6.59 17.08 -4.03
C TYR A 162 7.15 15.67 -3.84
N ILE A 163 7.06 15.14 -2.61
CA ILE A 163 7.49 13.79 -2.30
C ILE A 163 6.26 12.90 -2.22
N HIS A 164 6.07 12.10 -3.26
CA HIS A 164 4.99 11.13 -3.37
C HIS A 164 5.13 10.01 -2.33
N ASP A 165 4.02 9.52 -1.81
CA ASP A 165 3.95 8.39 -0.87
C ASP A 165 4.88 8.53 0.35
N ARG A 166 4.96 9.72 0.89
CA ARG A 166 5.85 10.05 2.01
C ARG A 166 5.61 9.18 3.23
N SER A 167 4.36 8.81 3.50
CA SER A 167 3.96 7.93 4.61
C SER A 167 4.45 6.49 4.47
N ALA A 168 4.73 6.04 3.24
CA ALA A 168 5.17 4.68 2.95
C ALA A 168 6.69 4.48 3.00
N ARG A 169 7.47 5.57 3.07
CA ARG A 169 8.93 5.48 2.90
C ARG A 169 9.70 4.96 4.10
N LEU A 170 9.04 4.78 5.25
CA LEU A 170 9.71 4.35 6.47
C LEU A 170 9.80 2.83 6.60
N ASP A 171 8.78 2.09 6.16
CA ASP A 171 8.59 0.71 6.60
C ASP A 171 7.91 -0.22 5.59
N THR A 172 7.57 0.26 4.38
CA THR A 172 6.88 -0.58 3.40
C THR A 172 7.51 -0.56 2.02
N MET A 173 7.35 -1.66 1.29
CA MET A 173 7.58 -1.70 -0.16
C MET A 173 6.47 -0.89 -0.83
N ASN A 174 6.81 -0.04 -1.80
CA ASN A 174 5.82 0.77 -2.48
C ASN A 174 5.01 -0.04 -3.50
N CYS A 175 5.65 -0.48 -4.59
CA CYS A 175 5.00 -1.22 -5.67
C CYS A 175 5.81 -2.45 -6.06
N CYS A 176 5.16 -3.45 -6.65
CA CYS A 176 5.87 -4.61 -7.19
C CYS A 176 5.26 -5.15 -8.48
N LEU A 177 6.11 -5.75 -9.31
CA LEU A 177 5.75 -6.71 -10.33
C LEU A 177 5.94 -8.10 -9.75
N PHE A 178 4.89 -8.91 -9.73
CA PHE A 178 4.91 -10.19 -9.06
C PHE A 178 4.91 -11.34 -10.06
N ASP A 179 5.93 -12.20 -9.99
CA ASP A 179 5.98 -13.42 -10.80
C ASP A 179 5.05 -14.49 -10.24
N MET A 180 3.81 -14.43 -10.66
CA MET A 180 2.77 -15.37 -10.24
C MET A 180 3.08 -16.81 -10.65
N THR A 181 3.76 -17.01 -11.80
CA THR A 181 4.09 -18.33 -12.31
C THR A 181 4.99 -19.11 -11.34
N SER A 182 6.02 -18.45 -10.81
CA SER A 182 6.99 -19.08 -9.90
C SER A 182 6.35 -19.54 -8.59
N VAL A 183 5.27 -18.87 -8.16
CA VAL A 183 4.59 -19.18 -6.89
C VAL A 183 3.54 -20.26 -7.08
N MET A 184 2.78 -20.23 -8.18
CA MET A 184 1.68 -21.17 -8.40
C MET A 184 2.15 -22.58 -8.78
N THR A 185 3.33 -22.70 -9.42
CA THR A 185 3.84 -23.99 -9.85
C THR A 185 4.40 -24.78 -8.66
N GLY A 186 3.89 -25.99 -8.43
CA GLY A 186 4.33 -26.89 -7.37
C GLY A 186 3.76 -26.60 -5.97
N GLY A 187 3.01 -25.54 -5.80
CA GLY A 187 2.44 -25.10 -4.51
C GLY A 187 3.39 -24.24 -3.68
N PHE A 188 2.86 -23.62 -2.63
CA PHE A 188 3.58 -22.68 -1.76
C PHE A 188 2.91 -22.55 -0.40
N GLU A 189 3.62 -22.01 0.58
CA GLU A 189 3.08 -21.65 1.89
C GLU A 189 2.75 -20.15 1.95
N MET A 190 1.55 -19.82 2.43
CA MET A 190 1.14 -18.45 2.69
C MET A 190 0.37 -18.38 4.02
N GLY A 191 0.85 -17.56 4.92
CA GLY A 191 0.36 -17.55 6.31
C GLY A 191 0.69 -18.88 7.00
N ASN A 192 -0.35 -19.59 7.45
CA ASN A 192 -0.21 -20.88 8.11
C ASN A 192 -0.77 -22.04 7.27
N VAL A 193 -0.93 -21.84 5.96
CA VAL A 193 -1.60 -22.80 5.07
C VAL A 193 -0.75 -23.09 3.85
N TRP A 194 -0.63 -24.37 3.52
CA TRP A 194 -0.04 -24.81 2.26
C TRP A 194 -1.07 -24.74 1.14
N TYR A 195 -0.77 -24.00 0.10
CA TYR A 195 -1.56 -23.91 -1.14
C TYR A 195 -0.99 -24.90 -2.15
N ASN A 196 -1.79 -25.88 -2.54
CA ASN A 196 -1.42 -26.78 -3.63
C ASN A 196 -1.52 -26.08 -4.98
N GLU A 197 -0.75 -26.53 -5.96
CA GLU A 197 -0.91 -26.08 -7.34
C GLU A 197 -2.36 -26.31 -7.81
N PRO A 198 -3.01 -25.28 -8.39
CA PRO A 198 -4.37 -25.41 -8.92
C PRO A 198 -4.48 -26.50 -9.98
N LYS A 199 -5.57 -27.26 -9.92
CA LYS A 199 -5.90 -28.29 -10.91
C LYS A 199 -6.95 -27.85 -11.92
N THR A 200 -7.56 -26.69 -11.70
CA THR A 200 -8.65 -26.14 -12.52
C THR A 200 -8.53 -24.63 -12.62
N LEU A 201 -9.19 -24.06 -13.62
CA LEU A 201 -9.12 -22.62 -13.90
C LEU A 201 -9.79 -21.79 -12.79
N ASP A 202 -10.93 -22.22 -12.28
CA ASP A 202 -11.64 -21.55 -11.19
C ASP A 202 -10.79 -21.46 -9.91
N VAL A 203 -10.15 -22.57 -9.51
CA VAL A 203 -9.22 -22.59 -8.38
C VAL A 203 -7.99 -21.72 -8.64
N ALA A 204 -7.50 -21.67 -9.90
CA ALA A 204 -6.39 -20.77 -10.24
C ALA A 204 -6.75 -19.30 -10.02
N PHE A 205 -7.93 -18.87 -10.42
CA PHE A 205 -8.44 -17.51 -10.14
C PHE A 205 -8.53 -17.23 -8.64
N ASP A 206 -9.02 -18.18 -7.85
CA ASP A 206 -9.13 -18.03 -6.40
C ASP A 206 -7.76 -17.89 -5.73
N VAL A 207 -6.82 -18.79 -6.02
CA VAL A 207 -5.46 -18.76 -5.47
C VAL A 207 -4.72 -17.48 -5.87
N MET A 208 -4.81 -17.06 -7.13
CA MET A 208 -4.23 -15.80 -7.59
C MET A 208 -4.83 -14.60 -6.87
N SER A 209 -6.13 -14.62 -6.59
CA SER A 209 -6.79 -13.56 -5.80
C SER A 209 -6.26 -13.49 -4.37
N ASP A 210 -6.09 -14.63 -3.72
CA ASP A 210 -5.61 -14.71 -2.34
C ASP A 210 -4.17 -14.19 -2.23
N ILE A 211 -3.31 -14.59 -3.17
CA ILE A 211 -1.93 -14.08 -3.27
C ILE A 211 -1.95 -12.57 -3.46
N ALA A 212 -2.74 -12.07 -4.44
CA ALA A 212 -2.77 -10.67 -4.81
C ALA A 212 -3.27 -9.80 -3.65
N ILE A 213 -4.35 -10.19 -2.95
CA ILE A 213 -4.89 -9.45 -1.80
C ILE A 213 -3.92 -9.47 -0.63
N THR A 214 -3.31 -10.61 -0.33
CA THR A 214 -2.35 -10.76 0.77
C THR A 214 -1.08 -9.94 0.51
N ALA A 215 -0.51 -10.02 -0.69
CA ALA A 215 0.67 -9.25 -1.06
C ALA A 215 0.37 -7.75 -1.09
N ALA A 216 -0.77 -7.34 -1.66
CA ALA A 216 -1.19 -5.94 -1.66
C ALA A 216 -1.39 -5.38 -0.24
N ALA A 217 -1.80 -6.21 0.73
CA ALA A 217 -1.90 -5.79 2.13
C ALA A 217 -0.53 -5.55 2.80
N CYS A 218 0.55 -6.10 2.25
CA CYS A 218 1.91 -5.95 2.76
C CYS A 218 2.70 -4.81 2.10
N GLN A 219 2.11 -4.07 1.17
CA GLN A 219 2.75 -2.97 0.45
C GLN A 219 1.86 -1.73 0.40
N TYR A 220 2.44 -0.58 0.07
CA TYR A 220 1.70 0.68 0.02
C TYR A 220 1.01 0.94 -1.32
N GLY A 221 1.69 0.68 -2.43
CA GLY A 221 1.23 1.00 -3.78
C GLY A 221 0.73 -0.19 -4.58
N GLY A 222 0.95 -0.14 -5.90
CA GLY A 222 0.39 -1.10 -6.86
C GLY A 222 1.04 -2.49 -6.81
N PHE A 223 0.21 -3.50 -6.94
CA PHE A 223 0.60 -4.90 -7.13
C PHE A 223 0.19 -5.32 -8.53
N THR A 224 1.16 -5.69 -9.37
CA THR A 224 0.88 -6.08 -10.77
C THR A 224 1.16 -7.55 -11.01
N MET A 225 0.19 -8.25 -11.59
CA MET A 225 0.31 -9.61 -12.13
C MET A 225 0.53 -9.51 -13.65
N PRO A 226 1.78 -9.65 -14.13
CA PRO A 226 2.04 -9.55 -15.57
C PRO A 226 1.59 -10.83 -16.29
N ARG A 227 1.07 -10.65 -17.52
CA ARG A 227 0.72 -11.73 -18.45
C ARG A 227 -0.24 -12.78 -17.89
N VAL A 228 -1.36 -12.30 -17.33
CA VAL A 228 -2.36 -13.22 -16.74
C VAL A 228 -2.97 -14.18 -17.77
N ASP A 229 -3.02 -13.81 -19.04
CA ASP A 229 -3.39 -14.67 -20.16
C ASP A 229 -2.47 -15.90 -20.26
N THR A 230 -1.16 -15.71 -20.21
CA THR A 230 -0.16 -16.79 -20.23
C THR A 230 -0.23 -17.65 -18.96
N ILE A 231 -0.45 -17.02 -17.80
CA ILE A 231 -0.48 -17.72 -16.50
C ILE A 231 -1.72 -18.61 -16.38
N LEU A 232 -2.87 -18.13 -16.85
CA LEU A 232 -4.15 -18.86 -16.76
C LEU A 232 -4.31 -19.96 -17.84
N ALA A 233 -3.62 -19.84 -18.99
CA ALA A 233 -3.78 -20.76 -20.10
C ALA A 233 -3.55 -22.26 -19.73
N PRO A 234 -2.52 -22.64 -18.95
CA PRO A 234 -2.33 -24.03 -18.53
C PRO A 234 -3.46 -24.58 -17.66
N TYR A 235 -4.06 -23.73 -16.81
CA TYR A 235 -5.18 -24.15 -15.94
C TYR A 235 -6.49 -24.24 -16.72
N ALA A 236 -6.65 -23.41 -17.76
CA ALA A 236 -7.75 -23.53 -18.70
C ALA A 236 -7.68 -24.85 -19.48
N GLU A 237 -6.48 -25.27 -19.90
CA GLU A 237 -6.28 -26.58 -20.54
C GLU A 237 -6.64 -27.73 -19.58
N LYS A 238 -6.19 -27.67 -18.30
CA LYS A 238 -6.57 -28.68 -17.29
C LYS A 238 -8.09 -28.75 -17.11
N SER A 239 -8.76 -27.59 -17.04
CA SER A 239 -10.23 -27.54 -16.96
C SER A 239 -10.91 -28.08 -18.20
N TYR A 240 -10.38 -27.78 -19.38
CA TYR A 240 -10.89 -28.29 -20.64
C TYR A 240 -10.86 -29.83 -20.69
N GLN A 241 -9.72 -30.44 -20.33
CA GLN A 241 -9.58 -31.89 -20.29
C GLN A 241 -10.56 -32.53 -19.27
N ARG A 242 -10.75 -31.88 -18.12
CA ARG A 242 -11.76 -32.32 -17.14
C ARG A 242 -13.17 -32.28 -17.71
N TYR A 243 -13.54 -31.22 -18.43
CA TYR A 243 -14.86 -31.09 -19.02
C TYR A 243 -15.10 -32.05 -20.20
N LEU A 244 -14.07 -32.38 -20.95
CA LEU A 244 -14.12 -33.44 -21.94
C LEU A 244 -14.43 -34.79 -21.27
N GLN A 245 -13.73 -35.14 -20.21
CA GLN A 245 -13.97 -36.38 -19.48
C GLN A 245 -15.38 -36.40 -18.87
N GLU A 246 -15.81 -35.32 -18.20
CA GLU A 246 -17.16 -35.16 -17.66
C GLU A 246 -18.24 -35.40 -18.75
N TYR A 247 -18.02 -34.88 -19.94
CA TYR A 247 -18.93 -35.05 -21.07
C TYR A 247 -19.02 -36.51 -21.49
N HIS A 248 -17.89 -37.20 -21.63
CA HIS A 248 -17.86 -38.63 -22.01
C HIS A 248 -18.47 -39.52 -20.92
N ASP A 249 -18.20 -39.24 -19.65
CA ASP A 249 -18.78 -40.01 -18.54
C ASP A 249 -20.31 -39.88 -18.54
N ASN A 250 -20.86 -38.68 -18.71
CA ASN A 250 -22.27 -38.41 -18.82
C ASN A 250 -22.92 -39.15 -20.00
N ILE A 251 -22.27 -39.19 -21.16
CA ILE A 251 -22.75 -39.91 -22.34
C ILE A 251 -22.78 -41.42 -22.04
N HIS A 252 -21.74 -41.96 -21.43
CA HIS A 252 -21.63 -43.37 -21.09
C HIS A 252 -22.70 -43.80 -20.07
N GLU A 253 -23.00 -42.92 -19.10
CA GLU A 253 -24.12 -43.16 -18.19
C GLU A 253 -25.48 -43.28 -18.91
N LEU A 254 -25.77 -42.35 -19.85
CA LEU A 254 -26.98 -42.36 -20.65
C LEU A 254 -27.09 -43.62 -21.53
N GLU A 255 -25.99 -44.04 -22.14
CA GLU A 255 -25.94 -45.30 -22.91
C GLU A 255 -26.20 -46.52 -22.06
N ASN A 256 -25.69 -46.58 -20.82
CA ASN A 256 -25.94 -47.65 -19.87
C ASN A 256 -27.41 -47.71 -19.42
N GLU A 257 -28.11 -46.58 -19.44
CA GLU A 257 -29.56 -46.51 -19.20
C GLU A 257 -30.40 -46.87 -20.43
N GLY A 258 -29.75 -47.22 -21.53
CA GLY A 258 -30.43 -47.63 -22.78
C GLY A 258 -30.88 -46.44 -23.66
N ILE A 259 -30.38 -45.24 -23.41
CA ILE A 259 -30.66 -44.07 -24.21
C ILE A 259 -29.69 -44.05 -25.39
N LEU A 260 -30.22 -44.10 -26.62
CA LEU A 260 -29.41 -43.99 -27.83
C LEU A 260 -28.91 -42.56 -28.00
N VAL A 261 -27.59 -42.35 -27.82
CA VAL A 261 -26.92 -41.07 -28.07
C VAL A 261 -26.30 -41.09 -29.45
N GLY A 262 -26.66 -40.14 -30.33
CA GLY A 262 -26.08 -40.03 -31.65
C GLY A 262 -24.60 -39.59 -31.67
N SER A 263 -23.97 -39.47 -32.82
CA SER A 263 -22.56 -39.10 -32.96
C SER A 263 -22.23 -37.78 -32.22
N VAL A 264 -21.43 -37.88 -31.18
CA VAL A 264 -21.24 -36.78 -30.14
C VAL A 264 -19.86 -36.15 -30.14
N GLU A 265 -18.90 -36.66 -30.94
CA GLU A 265 -17.51 -36.20 -30.90
C GLU A 265 -17.35 -34.68 -31.17
N ASN A 266 -18.11 -34.13 -32.12
CA ASN A 266 -18.10 -32.68 -32.43
C ASN A 266 -18.80 -31.81 -31.36
N LEU A 267 -19.52 -32.43 -30.40
CA LEU A 267 -20.20 -31.69 -29.32
C LEU A 267 -19.36 -31.61 -28.06
N ALA A 268 -18.49 -32.59 -27.83
CA ALA A 268 -17.62 -32.65 -26.67
C ALA A 268 -16.69 -31.43 -26.59
N ASP A 269 -16.01 -31.12 -27.69
CA ASP A 269 -15.13 -29.94 -27.75
C ASP A 269 -15.90 -28.63 -27.49
N LYS A 270 -17.05 -28.46 -28.14
CA LYS A 270 -17.89 -27.28 -27.95
C LYS A 270 -18.43 -27.15 -26.52
N TYR A 271 -18.78 -28.28 -25.92
CA TYR A 271 -19.24 -28.31 -24.53
C TYR A 271 -18.12 -27.87 -23.58
N ALA A 272 -16.95 -28.50 -23.68
CA ALA A 272 -15.80 -28.20 -22.85
C ALA A 272 -15.30 -26.77 -23.04
N GLU A 273 -15.20 -26.28 -24.29
CA GLU A 273 -14.84 -24.90 -24.59
C GLU A 273 -15.80 -23.88 -23.97
N LYS A 274 -17.11 -24.12 -24.10
CA LYS A 274 -18.14 -23.27 -23.50
C LYS A 274 -18.02 -23.23 -21.96
N LYS A 275 -17.68 -24.35 -21.32
CA LYS A 275 -17.46 -24.41 -19.87
C LYS A 275 -16.22 -23.62 -19.46
N VAL A 276 -15.08 -23.78 -20.17
CA VAL A 276 -13.86 -23.02 -19.91
C VAL A 276 -14.10 -21.51 -20.11
N ARG A 277 -14.81 -21.11 -21.17
CA ARG A 277 -15.18 -19.70 -21.37
C ARG A 277 -15.99 -19.17 -20.18
N ARG A 278 -16.93 -19.99 -19.68
CA ARG A 278 -17.71 -19.65 -18.49
C ARG A 278 -16.85 -19.51 -17.24
N ASP A 279 -15.85 -20.36 -17.04
CA ASP A 279 -14.91 -20.25 -15.93
C ASP A 279 -14.10 -18.96 -16.02
N PHE A 280 -13.63 -18.55 -17.21
CA PHE A 280 -12.99 -17.25 -17.43
C PHE A 280 -13.94 -16.09 -17.10
N GLU A 281 -15.18 -16.11 -17.58
CA GLU A 281 -16.17 -15.07 -17.27
C GLU A 281 -16.37 -14.92 -15.76
N GLN A 282 -16.57 -16.03 -15.05
CA GLN A 282 -16.78 -16.01 -13.60
C GLN A 282 -15.51 -15.59 -12.84
N GLY A 283 -14.35 -16.05 -13.29
CA GLY A 283 -13.05 -15.71 -12.69
C GLY A 283 -12.75 -14.22 -12.79
N PHE A 284 -12.84 -13.63 -13.97
CA PHE A 284 -12.62 -12.19 -14.15
C PHE A 284 -13.69 -11.35 -13.44
N GLN A 285 -14.95 -11.78 -13.44
CA GLN A 285 -16.00 -11.12 -12.68
C GLN A 285 -15.72 -11.17 -11.16
N SER A 286 -15.24 -12.32 -10.66
CA SER A 286 -14.83 -12.46 -9.25
C SER A 286 -13.69 -11.51 -8.90
N TRP A 287 -12.69 -11.35 -9.78
CA TRP A 287 -11.62 -10.37 -9.58
C TRP A 287 -12.15 -8.93 -9.52
N GLU A 288 -13.07 -8.57 -10.39
CA GLU A 288 -13.69 -7.25 -10.36
C GLU A 288 -14.45 -6.99 -9.06
N TYR A 289 -15.08 -7.99 -8.46
CA TYR A 289 -15.70 -7.83 -7.13
C TYR A 289 -14.67 -7.75 -6.01
N ARG A 290 -13.72 -8.68 -5.96
CA ARG A 290 -12.74 -8.78 -4.87
C ARG A 290 -11.82 -7.57 -4.81
N PHE A 291 -11.38 -7.07 -5.96
CA PHE A 291 -10.42 -5.96 -6.01
C PHE A 291 -11.07 -4.57 -5.88
N ASN A 292 -12.39 -4.48 -5.95
CA ASN A 292 -13.14 -3.25 -5.67
C ASN A 292 -13.87 -3.29 -4.31
N THR A 293 -13.36 -4.12 -3.40
CA THR A 293 -13.89 -4.25 -2.04
C THR A 293 -12.75 -4.10 -1.04
N VAL A 294 -12.97 -3.35 0.03
CA VAL A 294 -12.01 -3.25 1.14
C VAL A 294 -12.00 -4.58 1.89
N GLY A 295 -11.09 -5.46 1.51
CA GLY A 295 -11.01 -6.82 2.03
C GLY A 295 -10.06 -7.01 3.21
N SER A 296 -9.29 -5.99 3.58
CA SER A 296 -8.27 -6.09 4.63
C SER A 296 -8.44 -5.04 5.72
N SER A 297 -7.79 -5.26 6.86
CA SER A 297 -7.73 -4.28 7.97
C SER A 297 -6.92 -3.03 7.61
N ARG A 298 -6.22 -3.02 6.49
CA ARG A 298 -5.49 -1.86 5.97
C ARG A 298 -6.44 -0.72 5.56
N GLY A 299 -7.63 -1.05 5.05
CA GLY A 299 -8.66 -0.07 4.75
C GLY A 299 -8.65 0.51 3.34
N ASP A 300 -7.73 0.08 2.48
CA ASP A 300 -7.67 0.47 1.07
C ASP A 300 -8.29 -0.61 0.19
N TYR A 301 -8.73 -0.25 -1.00
CA TYR A 301 -8.91 -1.22 -2.07
C TYR A 301 -7.54 -1.81 -2.43
N PRO A 302 -7.44 -3.12 -2.71
CA PRO A 302 -6.19 -3.68 -3.20
C PRO A 302 -5.87 -3.07 -4.57
N PHE A 303 -4.78 -2.31 -4.65
CA PHE A 303 -4.37 -1.58 -5.85
C PHE A 303 -3.70 -2.53 -6.85
N ILE A 304 -4.53 -3.35 -7.50
CA ILE A 304 -4.08 -4.44 -8.36
C ILE A 304 -4.16 -4.02 -9.83
N ALA A 305 -3.10 -4.35 -10.57
CA ALA A 305 -3.02 -4.26 -12.02
C ALA A 305 -2.74 -5.62 -12.63
N VAL A 306 -3.22 -5.84 -13.85
CA VAL A 306 -2.94 -7.03 -14.65
C VAL A 306 -2.56 -6.64 -16.06
N SER A 307 -1.65 -7.40 -16.66
CA SER A 307 -1.37 -7.25 -18.08
C SER A 307 -1.66 -8.55 -18.84
N PHE A 308 -2.01 -8.41 -20.13
CA PHE A 308 -2.40 -9.50 -21.02
C PHE A 308 -2.28 -9.05 -22.49
N GLY A 309 -2.50 -9.98 -23.42
CA GLY A 309 -2.62 -9.69 -24.85
C GLY A 309 -1.58 -10.36 -25.73
N ILE A 310 -0.55 -11.01 -25.18
CA ILE A 310 0.55 -11.59 -25.98
C ILE A 310 0.54 -13.11 -26.10
N ASP A 311 -0.30 -13.80 -25.36
CA ASP A 311 -0.37 -15.27 -25.44
C ASP A 311 -1.13 -15.71 -26.68
N THR A 312 -0.43 -16.46 -27.56
CA THR A 312 -0.98 -16.91 -28.86
C THR A 312 -1.75 -18.22 -28.78
N SER A 313 -1.76 -18.89 -27.63
CA SER A 313 -2.51 -20.13 -27.41
C SER A 313 -4.02 -19.90 -27.51
N ARG A 314 -4.79 -20.98 -27.71
CA ARG A 314 -6.25 -20.95 -27.69
C ARG A 314 -6.78 -20.28 -26.42
N TRP A 315 -6.24 -20.68 -25.28
CA TRP A 315 -6.71 -20.23 -23.97
C TRP A 315 -6.23 -18.84 -23.59
N GLY A 316 -5.02 -18.46 -23.98
CA GLY A 316 -4.52 -17.10 -23.77
C GLY A 316 -5.30 -16.05 -24.56
N LYS A 317 -5.64 -16.36 -25.82
CA LYS A 317 -6.54 -15.52 -26.63
C LYS A 317 -7.93 -15.41 -26.01
N MET A 318 -8.51 -16.54 -25.55
CA MET A 318 -9.81 -16.55 -24.87
C MET A 318 -9.76 -15.76 -23.55
N ALA A 319 -8.68 -15.89 -22.77
CA ALA A 319 -8.50 -15.12 -21.52
C ALA A 319 -8.51 -13.62 -21.80
N THR A 320 -7.76 -13.16 -22.81
CA THR A 320 -7.73 -11.75 -23.23
C THR A 320 -9.11 -11.26 -23.67
N GLU A 321 -9.77 -11.99 -24.57
CA GLU A 321 -11.10 -11.66 -25.08
C GLU A 321 -12.13 -11.55 -23.95
N VAL A 322 -12.21 -12.56 -23.08
CA VAL A 322 -13.20 -12.59 -21.97
C VAL A 322 -12.91 -11.53 -20.93
N CYS A 323 -11.64 -11.26 -20.62
CA CYS A 323 -11.26 -10.17 -19.71
C CYS A 323 -11.79 -8.81 -20.20
N LEU A 324 -11.60 -8.51 -21.49
CA LEU A 324 -12.09 -7.29 -22.12
C LEU A 324 -13.62 -7.24 -22.14
N GLU A 325 -14.27 -8.37 -22.43
CA GLU A 325 -15.73 -8.48 -22.46
C GLU A 325 -16.35 -8.23 -21.08
N VAL A 326 -15.83 -8.88 -20.04
CA VAL A 326 -16.29 -8.69 -18.65
C VAL A 326 -16.16 -7.22 -18.24
N ARG A 327 -15.02 -6.57 -18.54
CA ARG A 327 -14.81 -5.15 -18.26
C ARG A 327 -15.79 -4.27 -19.05
N LYS A 328 -16.01 -4.52 -20.33
CA LYS A 328 -16.99 -3.78 -21.16
C LYS A 328 -18.41 -3.90 -20.63
N ASN A 329 -18.78 -5.06 -20.09
CA ASN A 329 -20.10 -5.32 -19.54
C ASN A 329 -20.34 -4.64 -18.19
N GLY A 330 -19.28 -4.39 -17.42
CA GLY A 330 -19.34 -3.75 -16.10
C GLY A 330 -20.07 -4.57 -15.06
N GLN A 331 -20.08 -4.05 -13.82
CA GLN A 331 -20.70 -4.69 -12.66
C GLN A 331 -21.88 -3.88 -12.12
N GLY A 332 -22.82 -4.53 -11.46
CA GLY A 332 -23.99 -3.90 -10.83
C GLY A 332 -25.31 -4.57 -11.18
N LYS A 333 -26.40 -3.93 -10.79
CA LYS A 333 -27.76 -4.40 -11.08
C LYS A 333 -28.06 -4.35 -12.57
N ALA A 334 -28.91 -5.25 -13.05
CA ALA A 334 -29.42 -5.21 -14.43
C ALA A 334 -29.95 -3.82 -14.78
N GLY A 335 -29.52 -3.27 -15.91
CA GLY A 335 -29.87 -1.91 -16.36
C GLY A 335 -29.04 -0.78 -15.73
N PHE A 336 -28.21 -1.05 -14.71
CA PHE A 336 -27.38 -0.07 -14.01
C PHE A 336 -25.93 -0.53 -13.84
N LYS A 337 -25.42 -1.32 -14.78
CA LYS A 337 -24.04 -1.78 -14.76
C LYS A 337 -23.08 -0.63 -15.08
N LYS A 338 -21.96 -0.58 -14.32
CA LYS A 338 -20.90 0.41 -14.49
C LYS A 338 -19.55 -0.29 -14.57
N PRO A 339 -18.59 0.26 -15.32
CA PRO A 339 -17.21 -0.19 -15.24
C PRO A 339 -16.68 -0.01 -13.81
N VAL A 340 -15.82 -0.94 -13.38
CA VAL A 340 -15.13 -0.89 -12.09
C VAL A 340 -13.67 -0.46 -12.28
N LEU A 341 -13.03 0.00 -11.22
CA LEU A 341 -11.66 0.52 -11.30
C LEU A 341 -10.62 -0.62 -11.36
N PHE A 342 -10.72 -1.59 -10.46
CA PHE A 342 -9.74 -2.67 -10.32
C PHE A 342 -10.24 -4.01 -10.88
N PRO A 343 -9.31 -4.87 -11.36
CA PRO A 343 -7.88 -4.58 -11.57
C PRO A 343 -7.71 -3.53 -12.67
N LYS A 344 -6.66 -2.67 -12.57
CA LYS A 344 -6.24 -1.87 -13.72
C LYS A 344 -5.76 -2.80 -14.82
N LEU A 345 -6.15 -2.53 -16.04
CA LEU A 345 -5.87 -3.38 -17.19
C LEU A 345 -4.78 -2.75 -18.05
N THR A 346 -3.78 -3.52 -18.43
CA THR A 346 -2.75 -3.12 -19.39
C THR A 346 -2.74 -4.11 -20.55
N PHE A 347 -3.04 -3.64 -21.76
CA PHE A 347 -2.90 -4.42 -22.97
C PHE A 347 -1.47 -4.33 -23.50
N LEU A 348 -0.83 -5.48 -23.67
CA LEU A 348 0.53 -5.60 -24.21
C LEU A 348 0.45 -5.66 -25.73
N TYR A 349 0.84 -4.59 -26.41
CA TYR A 349 0.81 -4.51 -27.85
C TYR A 349 2.13 -4.96 -28.47
N ASP A 350 2.09 -5.95 -29.35
CA ASP A 350 3.18 -6.36 -30.23
C ASP A 350 2.70 -6.25 -31.66
N GLU A 351 3.35 -5.41 -32.49
CA GLU A 351 2.98 -5.18 -33.88
C GLU A 351 2.96 -6.47 -34.73
N ASN A 352 3.82 -7.45 -34.36
CA ASN A 352 3.86 -8.72 -35.04
C ASN A 352 2.64 -9.62 -34.78
N LEU A 353 1.93 -9.36 -33.70
CA LEU A 353 0.73 -10.09 -33.29
C LEU A 353 -0.56 -9.31 -33.59
N HIS A 354 -0.53 -7.99 -33.36
CA HIS A 354 -1.71 -7.13 -33.34
C HIS A 354 -1.76 -6.10 -34.49
N GLY A 355 -0.69 -6.00 -35.27
CA GLY A 355 -0.66 -5.08 -36.43
C GLY A 355 -1.69 -5.46 -37.50
N VAL A 356 -1.91 -4.56 -38.46
CA VAL A 356 -2.88 -4.76 -39.54
C VAL A 356 -2.61 -6.07 -40.30
N GLY A 357 -3.63 -6.90 -40.42
CA GLY A 357 -3.57 -8.23 -41.07
C GLY A 357 -2.89 -9.31 -40.22
N LYS A 358 -2.61 -9.09 -38.93
CA LYS A 358 -1.99 -10.07 -38.04
C LYS A 358 -3.04 -10.93 -37.33
N PRO A 359 -2.65 -12.13 -36.81
CA PRO A 359 -3.59 -13.11 -36.30
C PRO A 359 -4.40 -12.67 -35.08
N MET A 360 -3.93 -11.67 -34.32
CA MET A 360 -4.55 -11.16 -33.12
C MET A 360 -4.96 -9.69 -33.24
N GLU A 361 -5.05 -9.14 -34.47
CA GLU A 361 -5.53 -7.77 -34.69
C GLU A 361 -6.89 -7.52 -34.02
N TYR A 362 -7.81 -8.49 -34.11
CA TYR A 362 -9.14 -8.39 -33.52
C TYR A 362 -9.13 -8.19 -31.99
N LEU A 363 -8.14 -8.73 -31.28
CA LEU A 363 -7.99 -8.51 -29.83
C LEU A 363 -7.55 -7.08 -29.50
N PHE A 364 -6.74 -6.48 -30.39
CA PHE A 364 -6.36 -5.08 -30.25
C PHE A 364 -7.55 -4.16 -30.51
N ASP A 365 -8.36 -4.44 -31.53
CA ASP A 365 -9.60 -3.72 -31.81
C ASP A 365 -10.57 -3.80 -30.62
N ASP A 366 -10.72 -4.99 -30.03
CA ASP A 366 -11.52 -5.20 -28.82
C ASP A 366 -10.98 -4.43 -27.61
N ALA A 367 -9.65 -4.35 -27.47
CA ALA A 367 -9.00 -3.58 -26.42
C ALA A 367 -9.23 -2.07 -26.58
N ILE A 368 -9.14 -1.55 -27.83
CA ILE A 368 -9.46 -0.15 -28.14
C ILE A 368 -10.93 0.16 -27.82
N GLU A 369 -11.85 -0.72 -28.23
CA GLU A 369 -13.28 -0.55 -27.93
C GLU A 369 -13.55 -0.57 -26.43
N CYS A 370 -12.88 -1.46 -25.68
CA CYS A 370 -12.96 -1.51 -24.23
C CYS A 370 -12.44 -0.23 -23.59
N SER A 371 -11.26 0.25 -23.99
CA SER A 371 -10.66 1.48 -23.49
C SER A 371 -11.54 2.70 -23.78
N ARG A 372 -12.10 2.78 -24.98
CA ARG A 372 -13.05 3.85 -25.35
C ARG A 372 -14.29 3.90 -24.44
N LYS A 373 -14.76 2.73 -23.98
CA LYS A 373 -15.97 2.62 -23.14
C LYS A 373 -15.68 2.78 -21.65
N CYS A 374 -14.54 2.24 -21.18
CA CYS A 374 -14.27 2.01 -19.77
C CYS A 374 -13.01 2.73 -19.26
N MET A 375 -12.30 3.51 -20.09
CA MET A 375 -11.01 4.14 -19.82
C MET A 375 -9.85 3.14 -19.59
N TYR A 376 -10.09 1.85 -19.72
CA TYR A 376 -9.12 0.74 -19.64
C TYR A 376 -9.41 -0.27 -20.75
N PRO A 377 -8.38 -0.99 -21.24
CA PRO A 377 -6.98 -1.04 -20.78
C PRO A 377 -6.14 0.17 -21.19
N ASP A 378 -5.05 0.43 -20.43
CA ASP A 378 -3.89 1.16 -20.92
C ASP A 378 -3.12 0.30 -21.91
N PHE A 379 -2.33 0.92 -22.81
CA PHE A 379 -1.58 0.21 -23.84
C PHE A 379 -0.07 0.33 -23.59
N LEU A 380 0.62 -0.81 -23.56
CA LEU A 380 2.07 -0.87 -23.49
C LEU A 380 2.62 -1.49 -24.77
N SER A 381 3.30 -0.67 -25.58
CA SER A 381 3.95 -1.17 -26.79
C SER A 381 5.23 -1.93 -26.47
N LEU A 382 5.32 -3.16 -26.99
CA LEU A 382 6.49 -4.04 -26.91
C LEU A 382 7.36 -3.97 -28.18
N THR A 383 6.89 -3.27 -29.20
CA THR A 383 7.57 -3.07 -30.49
C THR A 383 7.73 -1.59 -30.81
N GLY A 384 8.59 -1.27 -31.77
CA GLY A 384 8.96 0.10 -32.09
C GLY A 384 10.25 0.57 -31.43
N GLU A 385 10.41 1.89 -31.29
CA GLU A 385 11.57 2.52 -30.65
C GLU A 385 11.26 2.84 -29.18
N GLY A 386 12.26 2.75 -28.32
CA GLY A 386 12.16 3.11 -26.91
C GLY A 386 12.73 2.07 -25.95
N TYR A 387 12.64 2.38 -24.65
CA TYR A 387 13.21 1.54 -23.58
C TYR A 387 12.51 0.18 -23.49
N ILE A 388 11.19 0.14 -23.41
CA ILE A 388 10.43 -1.09 -23.24
C ILE A 388 10.60 -2.05 -24.43
N PRO A 389 10.44 -1.60 -25.71
CA PRO A 389 10.74 -2.45 -26.86
C PRO A 389 12.17 -2.99 -26.89
N SER A 390 13.16 -2.17 -26.52
CA SER A 390 14.56 -2.60 -26.46
C SER A 390 14.81 -3.66 -25.39
N MET A 391 14.18 -3.54 -24.22
CA MET A 391 14.26 -4.52 -23.13
C MET A 391 13.53 -5.81 -23.49
N TYR A 392 12.36 -5.71 -24.09
CA TYR A 392 11.61 -6.88 -24.58
C TYR A 392 12.41 -7.66 -25.63
N LYS A 393 12.99 -6.95 -26.61
CA LYS A 393 13.86 -7.56 -27.62
C LYS A 393 15.10 -8.24 -27.02
N LYS A 394 15.70 -7.61 -25.98
CA LYS A 394 16.92 -8.12 -25.35
C LYS A 394 16.67 -9.33 -24.46
N TYR A 395 15.61 -9.33 -23.69
CA TYR A 395 15.39 -10.33 -22.64
C TYR A 395 14.22 -11.29 -22.91
N GLY A 396 13.39 -11.02 -23.91
CA GLY A 396 12.18 -11.82 -24.19
C GLY A 396 11.15 -11.82 -23.06
N LYS A 397 11.30 -10.93 -22.07
CA LYS A 397 10.41 -10.82 -20.94
C LYS A 397 9.69 -9.49 -20.94
N VAL A 398 8.40 -9.54 -20.70
CA VAL A 398 7.57 -8.34 -20.62
C VAL A 398 7.73 -7.72 -19.25
N VAL A 399 8.08 -6.44 -19.23
CA VAL A 399 7.98 -5.57 -18.06
C VAL A 399 6.66 -4.82 -18.19
N SER A 400 5.71 -5.13 -17.34
CA SER A 400 4.42 -4.44 -17.30
C SER A 400 4.52 -3.12 -16.55
N LEU A 401 3.51 -2.27 -16.71
CA LEU A 401 3.36 -1.08 -15.89
C LEU A 401 3.05 -1.49 -14.44
N MET A 402 3.67 -0.80 -13.51
CA MET A 402 3.30 -0.88 -12.09
C MET A 402 2.19 0.12 -11.82
N GLY A 403 1.05 -0.38 -11.46
CA GLY A 403 -0.16 0.23 -10.98
C GLY A 403 -0.43 1.68 -11.08
#